data_23b4c370ce945bce25f08940cd38fc95
#
_entry.id   23b4c370ce945bce25f08940cd38fc95
#
_cell.length_a   1.000
_cell.length_b   1.000
_cell.length_c   1.000
_cell.angle_alpha   90.00
_cell.angle_beta   90.00
_cell.angle_gamma   90.00
#
_symmetry.space_group_name_H-M   'P 1'
#
loop_
_entity.id
_entity.type
_entity.pdbx_description
1 polymer ?
#
loop_
_entity_poly.entity_id
_entity_poly.type
_entity_poly.pdbx_seq_one_letter_code
_entity_poly.pdbx_strand_id
1 'polypeptide(L)'
;GLVKLVSGIIAIGSGFPLGPEGPSVQMGGSVAWQMARWLKAPLAFRRVLVAAGGGAGIAAVFSAPLGGFIYAIEELLNSARPVVLLLVVITTFIADSSADIIQALGLDPKAGGFDFNLGFLIQKEYDPSVFFLPIDFIYLVLLGVIIGLFAELYSKYVLAMQDLGKRWYKNKFVLKMSICGLLLGSIYSFLPSSFHNLDELQKIIAEKNTS
;
A
#
# COMPACT_ATOMS: atom_id res chain seq x y z
N GLY A 1 8.12 -14.82 9.73
CA GLY A 1 6.69 -14.52 9.59
C GLY A 1 6.13 -13.85 10.83
N LEU A 2 5.91 -14.61 11.92
CA LEU A 2 5.20 -14.14 13.13
C LEU A 2 5.80 -12.86 13.75
N VAL A 3 7.11 -12.77 13.91
CA VAL A 3 7.77 -11.58 14.49
C VAL A 3 7.47 -10.33 13.64
N LYS A 4 7.47 -10.45 12.32
CA LYS A 4 7.18 -9.34 11.41
C LYS A 4 5.70 -8.95 11.45
N LEU A 5 4.82 -9.91 11.59
CA LEU A 5 3.38 -9.67 11.77
C LEU A 5 3.13 -8.89 13.07
N VAL A 6 3.64 -9.38 14.19
CA VAL A 6 3.46 -8.71 15.49
C VAL A 6 4.09 -7.31 15.48
N SER A 7 5.30 -7.15 14.93
CA SER A 7 5.93 -5.83 14.84
C SER A 7 5.17 -4.87 13.92
N GLY A 8 4.59 -5.35 12.83
CA GLY A 8 3.73 -4.56 11.93
C GLY A 8 2.46 -4.10 12.62
N ILE A 9 1.77 -5.00 13.33
CA ILE A 9 0.57 -4.68 14.11
C ILE A 9 0.88 -3.61 15.18
N ILE A 10 1.97 -3.79 15.93
CA ILE A 10 2.37 -2.82 16.96
C ILE A 10 2.72 -1.46 16.33
N ALA A 11 3.48 -1.45 15.24
CA ALA A 11 3.89 -0.21 14.58
C ALA A 11 2.69 0.56 14.01
N ILE A 12 1.81 -0.10 13.28
CA ILE A 12 0.60 0.53 12.70
C ILE A 12 -0.38 0.90 13.81
N GLY A 13 -0.62 0.00 14.77
CA GLY A 13 -1.54 0.23 15.89
C GLY A 13 -1.09 1.32 16.86
N SER A 14 0.20 1.64 16.92
CA SER A 14 0.71 2.78 17.68
C SER A 14 0.61 4.14 16.95
N GLY A 15 -0.04 4.18 15.78
CA GLY A 15 -0.30 5.41 15.05
C GLY A 15 0.84 5.90 14.17
N PHE A 16 1.85 5.07 13.91
CA PHE A 16 2.85 5.42 12.90
C PHE A 16 2.21 5.46 11.50
N PRO A 17 2.50 6.48 10.69
CA PRO A 17 1.98 6.59 9.33
C PRO A 17 2.69 5.60 8.40
N LEU A 18 2.49 4.32 8.65
CA LEU A 18 3.02 3.21 7.87
C LEU A 18 1.88 2.53 7.13
N GLY A 19 2.03 2.37 5.82
CA GLY A 19 1.08 1.64 5.00
C GLY A 19 1.15 0.12 5.26
N PRO A 20 0.06 -0.60 4.94
CA PRO A 20 -0.01 -2.06 5.07
C PRO A 20 0.84 -2.79 4.02
N GLU A 21 1.38 -2.10 3.01
CA GLU A 21 2.07 -2.67 1.86
C GLU A 21 3.31 -3.49 2.28
N GLY A 22 4.18 -2.87 3.08
CA GLY A 22 5.40 -3.53 3.56
C GLY A 22 5.13 -4.81 4.34
N PRO A 23 4.30 -4.77 5.39
CA PRO A 23 3.88 -5.96 6.12
C PRO A 23 3.22 -7.02 5.25
N SER A 24 2.36 -6.65 4.29
CA SER A 24 1.65 -7.59 3.41
C SER A 24 2.59 -8.37 2.50
N VAL A 25 3.51 -7.66 1.84
CA VAL A 25 4.56 -8.29 1.02
C VAL A 25 5.41 -9.24 1.85
N GLN A 26 5.79 -8.83 3.05
CA GLN A 26 6.64 -9.64 3.92
C GLN A 26 5.91 -10.87 4.47
N MET A 27 4.62 -10.77 4.77
CA MET A 27 3.81 -11.90 5.21
C MET A 27 3.60 -12.89 4.07
N GLY A 28 3.13 -12.43 2.90
CA GLY A 28 2.94 -13.27 1.72
C GLY A 28 4.23 -13.98 1.30
N GLY A 29 5.34 -13.25 1.22
CA GLY A 29 6.65 -13.82 0.94
C GLY A 29 7.13 -14.82 2.01
N SER A 30 6.84 -14.59 3.29
CA SER A 30 7.23 -15.50 4.38
C SER A 30 6.44 -16.81 4.34
N VAL A 31 5.14 -16.75 4.04
CA VAL A 31 4.30 -17.93 3.86
C VAL A 31 4.78 -18.74 2.65
N ALA A 32 5.00 -18.07 1.53
CA ALA A 32 5.49 -18.70 0.32
C ALA A 32 6.88 -19.35 0.53
N TRP A 33 7.77 -18.71 1.28
CA TRP A 33 9.05 -19.30 1.66
C TRP A 33 8.88 -20.58 2.48
N GLN A 34 7.98 -20.59 3.45
CA GLN A 34 7.71 -21.76 4.29
C GLN A 34 7.13 -22.91 3.45
N MET A 35 6.18 -22.60 2.57
CA MET A 35 5.59 -23.58 1.63
C MET A 35 6.65 -24.14 0.70
N ALA A 36 7.51 -23.31 0.14
CA ALA A 36 8.62 -23.72 -0.72
C ALA A 36 9.61 -24.65 -0.02
N ARG A 37 9.81 -24.48 1.30
CA ARG A 37 10.63 -25.38 2.10
C ARG A 37 9.96 -26.73 2.29
N TRP A 38 8.68 -26.76 2.62
CA TRP A 38 7.92 -28.00 2.78
C TRP A 38 7.86 -28.83 1.49
N LEU A 39 7.69 -28.15 0.37
CA LEU A 39 7.69 -28.76 -0.95
C LEU A 39 9.09 -29.12 -1.46
N LYS A 40 10.15 -28.85 -0.68
CA LYS A 40 11.56 -29.08 -1.05
C LYS A 40 11.93 -28.46 -2.41
N ALA A 41 11.32 -27.31 -2.75
CA ALA A 41 11.56 -26.64 -4.01
C ALA A 41 13.04 -26.25 -4.17
N PRO A 42 13.61 -26.29 -5.39
CA PRO A 42 14.97 -25.83 -5.68
C PRO A 42 15.16 -24.35 -5.30
N LEU A 43 16.37 -23.95 -4.88
CA LEU A 43 16.66 -22.61 -4.40
C LEU A 43 16.29 -21.50 -5.40
N ALA A 44 16.56 -21.75 -6.68
CA ALA A 44 16.21 -20.81 -7.74
C ALA A 44 14.69 -20.60 -7.84
N PHE A 45 13.90 -21.66 -7.69
CA PHE A 45 12.45 -21.58 -7.75
C PHE A 45 11.84 -20.98 -6.47
N ARG A 46 12.51 -21.12 -5.31
CA ARG A 46 12.08 -20.48 -4.07
C ARG A 46 12.00 -18.96 -4.18
N ARG A 47 12.94 -18.33 -4.90
CA ARG A 47 12.89 -16.86 -5.14
C ARG A 47 11.62 -16.46 -5.88
N VAL A 48 11.25 -17.23 -6.89
CA VAL A 48 10.02 -17.00 -7.67
C VAL A 48 8.78 -17.13 -6.80
N LEU A 49 8.71 -18.19 -5.98
CA LEU A 49 7.59 -18.41 -5.07
C LEU A 49 7.47 -17.32 -4.03
N VAL A 50 8.58 -16.83 -3.46
CA VAL A 50 8.59 -15.74 -2.48
C VAL A 50 8.11 -14.44 -3.11
N ALA A 51 8.54 -14.14 -4.32
CA ALA A 51 8.09 -12.95 -5.04
C ALA A 51 6.61 -13.05 -5.42
N ALA A 52 6.15 -14.20 -5.90
CA ALA A 52 4.74 -14.45 -6.15
C ALA A 52 3.88 -14.27 -4.88
N GLY A 53 4.36 -14.79 -3.73
CA GLY A 53 3.72 -14.59 -2.44
C GLY A 53 3.70 -13.13 -1.98
N GLY A 54 4.76 -12.38 -2.25
CA GLY A 54 4.81 -10.94 -1.98
C GLY A 54 3.78 -10.17 -2.82
N GLY A 55 3.70 -10.47 -4.12
CA GLY A 55 2.67 -9.91 -5.01
C GLY A 55 1.25 -10.31 -4.62
N ALA A 56 1.06 -11.55 -4.16
CA ALA A 56 -0.21 -12.03 -3.63
C ALA A 56 -0.64 -11.25 -2.38
N GLY A 57 0.31 -10.87 -1.51
CA GLY A 57 0.03 -10.01 -0.35
C GLY A 57 -0.49 -8.63 -0.76
N ILE A 58 0.08 -8.02 -1.80
CA ILE A 58 -0.40 -6.75 -2.36
C ILE A 58 -1.79 -6.94 -2.98
N ALA A 59 -1.97 -7.98 -3.80
CA ALA A 59 -3.25 -8.27 -4.44
C ALA A 59 -4.39 -8.35 -3.43
N ALA A 60 -4.21 -9.13 -2.37
CA ALA A 60 -5.23 -9.36 -1.35
C ALA A 60 -5.58 -8.11 -0.52
N VAL A 61 -4.59 -7.23 -0.24
CA VAL A 61 -4.83 -6.03 0.57
C VAL A 61 -5.51 -4.93 -0.21
N PHE A 62 -5.15 -4.76 -1.48
CA PHE A 62 -5.67 -3.68 -2.32
C PHE A 62 -6.77 -4.12 -3.27
N SER A 63 -7.21 -5.37 -3.25
CA SER A 63 -8.13 -5.97 -4.24
C SER A 63 -7.69 -5.64 -5.67
N ALA A 64 -6.39 -5.83 -5.91
CA ALA A 64 -5.74 -5.44 -7.15
C ALA A 64 -4.80 -6.55 -7.66
N PRO A 65 -5.35 -7.64 -8.22
CA PRO A 65 -4.54 -8.80 -8.65
C PRO A 65 -3.52 -8.45 -9.74
N LEU A 66 -3.89 -7.57 -10.68
CA LEU A 66 -2.94 -7.08 -11.70
C LEU A 66 -1.86 -6.17 -11.09
N GLY A 67 -2.21 -5.34 -10.11
CA GLY A 67 -1.24 -4.53 -9.38
C GLY A 67 -0.22 -5.38 -8.65
N GLY A 68 -0.67 -6.40 -7.93
CA GLY A 68 0.20 -7.38 -7.26
C GLY A 68 1.08 -8.18 -8.23
N PHE A 69 0.55 -8.53 -9.40
CA PHE A 69 1.29 -9.19 -10.48
C PHE A 69 2.42 -8.30 -11.01
N ILE A 70 2.12 -7.07 -11.41
CA ILE A 70 3.11 -6.12 -11.95
C ILE A 70 4.19 -5.85 -10.90
N TYR A 71 3.80 -5.60 -9.65
CA TYR A 71 4.73 -5.40 -8.56
C TYR A 71 5.69 -6.58 -8.37
N ALA A 72 5.19 -7.81 -8.40
CA ALA A 72 6.03 -8.99 -8.24
C ALA A 72 7.03 -9.17 -9.38
N ILE A 73 6.63 -8.86 -10.61
CA ILE A 73 7.49 -9.01 -11.79
C ILE A 73 8.52 -7.88 -11.86
N GLU A 74 8.10 -6.66 -11.69
CA GLU A 74 8.93 -5.47 -11.88
C GLU A 74 9.86 -5.24 -10.70
N GLU A 75 9.33 -5.26 -9.47
CA GLU A 75 10.10 -4.89 -8.27
C GLU A 75 10.83 -6.08 -7.64
N LEU A 76 10.21 -7.26 -7.60
CA LEU A 76 10.76 -8.40 -6.86
C LEU A 76 11.57 -9.37 -7.72
N LEU A 77 11.17 -9.61 -8.97
CA LEU A 77 11.80 -10.64 -9.83
C LEU A 77 12.70 -10.08 -10.92
N ASN A 78 12.35 -8.93 -11.48
CA ASN A 78 13.03 -8.36 -12.64
C ASN A 78 13.16 -9.39 -13.80
N SER A 79 12.14 -10.21 -14.01
CA SER A 79 12.16 -11.34 -14.94
C SER A 79 10.81 -11.54 -15.61
N ALA A 80 10.83 -11.67 -16.94
CA ALA A 80 9.64 -11.85 -17.78
C ALA A 80 9.52 -13.25 -18.40
N ARG A 81 10.02 -14.31 -17.73
CA ARG A 81 9.88 -15.68 -18.24
C ARG A 81 8.41 -16.13 -18.22
N PRO A 82 7.85 -16.70 -19.31
CA PRO A 82 6.42 -17.00 -19.41
C PRO A 82 5.87 -17.87 -18.26
N VAL A 83 6.63 -18.88 -17.85
CA VAL A 83 6.24 -19.78 -16.74
C VAL A 83 6.16 -19.02 -15.41
N VAL A 84 7.07 -18.05 -15.18
CA VAL A 84 7.09 -17.21 -13.99
C VAL A 84 5.90 -16.25 -14.01
N LEU A 85 5.64 -15.63 -15.16
CA LEU A 85 4.49 -14.74 -15.34
C LEU A 85 3.18 -15.46 -15.02
N LEU A 86 2.98 -16.64 -15.60
CA LEU A 86 1.79 -17.44 -15.36
C LEU A 86 1.61 -17.80 -13.88
N LEU A 87 2.68 -18.23 -13.21
CA LEU A 87 2.65 -18.57 -11.79
C LEU A 87 2.28 -17.36 -10.93
N VAL A 88 2.87 -16.20 -11.21
CA VAL A 88 2.58 -14.97 -10.44
C VAL A 88 1.14 -14.51 -10.66
N VAL A 89 0.66 -14.51 -11.93
CA VAL A 89 -0.74 -14.17 -12.24
C VAL A 89 -1.70 -15.07 -11.47
N ILE A 90 -1.55 -16.38 -11.57
CA ILE A 90 -2.42 -17.34 -10.88
C ILE A 90 -2.40 -17.09 -9.37
N THR A 91 -1.21 -16.85 -8.79
CA THR A 91 -1.07 -16.67 -7.35
C THR A 91 -1.75 -15.38 -6.88
N THR A 92 -1.62 -14.28 -7.63
CA THR A 92 -2.24 -12.99 -7.26
C THR A 92 -3.76 -13.02 -7.39
N PHE A 93 -4.30 -13.64 -8.44
CA PHE A 93 -5.76 -13.79 -8.59
C PHE A 93 -6.37 -14.72 -7.56
N ILE A 94 -5.71 -15.84 -7.21
CA ILE A 94 -6.18 -16.73 -6.14
C ILE A 94 -6.17 -16.00 -4.79
N ALA A 95 -5.13 -15.21 -4.51
CA ALA A 95 -5.05 -14.46 -3.26
C ALA A 95 -6.17 -13.43 -3.12
N ASP A 96 -6.44 -12.68 -4.18
CA ASP A 96 -7.53 -11.72 -4.26
C ASP A 96 -8.89 -12.41 -4.06
N SER A 97 -9.19 -13.43 -4.87
CA SER A 97 -10.43 -14.21 -4.72
C SER A 97 -10.59 -14.85 -3.34
N SER A 98 -9.48 -15.27 -2.71
CA SER A 98 -9.52 -15.83 -1.35
C SER A 98 -9.87 -14.75 -0.32
N ALA A 99 -9.39 -13.53 -0.49
CA ALA A 99 -9.73 -12.40 0.36
C ALA A 99 -11.21 -12.05 0.23
N ASP A 100 -11.76 -12.04 -0.99
CA ASP A 100 -13.18 -11.80 -1.25
C ASP A 100 -14.07 -12.87 -0.60
N ILE A 101 -13.67 -14.14 -0.67
CA ILE A 101 -14.42 -15.25 -0.03
C ILE A 101 -14.43 -15.08 1.50
N ILE A 102 -13.29 -14.74 2.10
CA ILE A 102 -13.20 -14.51 3.55
C ILE A 102 -14.10 -13.35 3.97
N GLN A 103 -14.15 -12.30 3.16
CA GLN A 103 -15.03 -11.16 3.37
C GLN A 103 -16.51 -11.56 3.25
N ALA A 104 -16.86 -12.33 2.24
CA ALA A 104 -18.22 -12.82 2.02
C ALA A 104 -18.72 -13.77 3.14
N LEU A 105 -17.80 -14.47 3.80
CA LEU A 105 -18.11 -15.31 4.97
C LEU A 105 -18.33 -14.51 6.27
N GLY A 106 -18.30 -13.18 6.22
CA GLY A 106 -18.48 -12.30 7.38
C GLY A 106 -17.28 -12.28 8.34
N LEU A 107 -16.18 -12.90 7.96
CA LEU A 107 -14.89 -12.80 8.67
C LEU A 107 -14.15 -11.56 8.17
N ASP A 108 -14.87 -10.42 8.13
CA ASP A 108 -14.37 -9.18 7.55
C ASP A 108 -13.22 -8.61 8.40
N PRO A 109 -11.98 -8.61 7.90
CA PRO A 109 -10.88 -7.90 8.56
C PRO A 109 -11.11 -6.38 8.61
N LYS A 110 -12.05 -5.87 7.78
CA LYS A 110 -12.42 -4.45 7.70
C LYS A 110 -13.34 -4.02 8.85
N ALA A 111 -13.95 -4.95 9.58
CA ALA A 111 -14.70 -4.64 10.80
C ALA A 111 -13.85 -3.96 11.90
N GLY A 112 -12.54 -3.87 11.71
CA GLY A 112 -11.59 -3.16 12.56
C GLY A 112 -11.23 -1.73 12.13
N GLY A 113 -11.99 -1.09 11.23
CA GLY A 113 -11.89 0.36 10.99
C GLY A 113 -10.94 0.83 9.90
N PHE A 114 -10.35 -0.04 9.08
CA PHE A 114 -9.70 0.36 7.84
C PHE A 114 -10.63 0.13 6.64
N ASP A 115 -11.66 0.94 6.58
CA ASP A 115 -12.46 1.04 5.37
C ASP A 115 -11.69 1.87 4.34
N PHE A 116 -10.81 1.23 3.57
CA PHE A 116 -10.31 1.79 2.32
C PHE A 116 -11.44 1.70 1.29
N ASN A 117 -12.51 2.43 1.54
CA ASN A 117 -13.60 2.55 0.61
C ASN A 117 -13.16 3.49 -0.53
N LEU A 118 -12.30 2.98 -1.41
CA LEU A 118 -12.06 3.65 -2.70
C LEU A 118 -13.37 3.80 -3.49
N GLY A 119 -14.37 2.98 -3.17
CA GLY A 119 -15.74 3.14 -3.64
C GLY A 119 -16.29 4.54 -3.38
N PHE A 120 -15.89 5.20 -2.29
CA PHE A 120 -16.26 6.60 -2.04
C PHE A 120 -15.74 7.57 -3.14
N LEU A 121 -14.57 7.32 -3.69
CA LEU A 121 -14.02 8.15 -4.78
C LEU A 121 -14.59 7.78 -6.15
N ILE A 122 -15.06 6.54 -6.33
CA ILE A 122 -15.55 6.02 -7.62
C ILE A 122 -17.08 5.99 -7.68
N GLN A 123 -17.78 6.02 -6.53
CA GLN A 123 -19.25 5.98 -6.43
C GLN A 123 -19.93 7.33 -6.66
N LYS A 124 -19.19 8.38 -6.96
CA LYS A 124 -19.81 9.57 -7.53
C LYS A 124 -20.27 9.18 -8.94
N GLU A 125 -21.58 9.09 -9.12
CA GLU A 125 -22.31 8.78 -10.35
C GLU A 125 -21.44 9.02 -11.59
N TYR A 126 -20.99 7.92 -12.19
CA TYR A 126 -20.38 7.98 -13.51
C TYR A 126 -21.50 8.38 -14.46
N ASP A 127 -21.59 9.68 -14.74
CA ASP A 127 -22.48 10.17 -15.79
C ASP A 127 -21.79 9.84 -17.12
N PRO A 128 -22.29 8.84 -17.88
CA PRO A 128 -21.69 8.45 -19.14
C PRO A 128 -21.77 9.55 -20.22
N SER A 129 -22.45 10.67 -19.93
CA SER A 129 -22.54 11.84 -20.80
C SER A 129 -21.33 12.79 -20.71
N VAL A 130 -20.46 12.60 -19.73
CA VAL A 130 -19.21 13.37 -19.63
C VAL A 130 -18.20 12.82 -20.62
N PHE A 131 -18.27 13.27 -21.84
CA PHE A 131 -17.25 13.03 -22.84
C PHE A 131 -15.95 13.74 -22.43
N PHE A 132 -14.83 13.03 -22.43
CA PHE A 132 -13.51 13.64 -22.34
C PHE A 132 -13.31 14.61 -23.50
N LEU A 133 -13.23 15.89 -23.19
CA LEU A 133 -12.86 16.89 -24.17
C LEU A 133 -11.35 16.77 -24.48
N PRO A 134 -10.91 17.08 -25.69
CA PRO A 134 -9.49 17.07 -26.05
C PRO A 134 -8.62 17.93 -25.12
N ILE A 135 -9.21 18.95 -24.50
CA ILE A 135 -8.55 19.83 -23.54
C ILE A 135 -8.25 19.11 -22.22
N ASP A 136 -9.07 18.14 -21.81
CA ASP A 136 -8.85 17.36 -20.59
C ASP A 136 -7.58 16.51 -20.70
N PHE A 137 -7.24 16.08 -21.91
CA PHE A 137 -5.99 15.37 -22.17
C PHE A 137 -4.77 16.25 -21.89
N ILE A 138 -4.84 17.54 -22.23
CA ILE A 138 -3.76 18.49 -21.92
C ILE A 138 -3.61 18.66 -20.43
N TYR A 139 -4.71 18.77 -19.68
CA TYR A 139 -4.67 18.86 -18.22
C TYR A 139 -4.12 17.58 -17.59
N LEU A 140 -4.46 16.39 -18.11
CA LEU A 140 -3.91 15.12 -17.65
C LEU A 140 -2.38 15.04 -17.86
N VAL A 141 -1.90 15.45 -19.04
CA VAL A 141 -0.47 15.49 -19.33
C VAL A 141 0.26 16.47 -18.40
N LEU A 142 -0.29 17.66 -18.22
CA LEU A 142 0.27 18.68 -17.34
C LEU A 142 0.32 18.19 -15.88
N LEU A 143 -0.77 17.58 -15.43
CA LEU A 143 -0.85 16.96 -14.10
C LEU A 143 0.21 15.85 -13.96
N GLY A 144 0.36 14.99 -14.97
CA GLY A 144 1.37 13.92 -14.97
C GLY A 144 2.80 14.46 -14.85
N VAL A 145 3.12 15.55 -15.55
CA VAL A 145 4.42 16.22 -15.45
C VAL A 145 4.64 16.78 -14.04
N ILE A 146 3.65 17.47 -13.49
CA ILE A 146 3.72 18.05 -12.14
C ILE A 146 3.93 16.94 -11.10
N ILE A 147 3.13 15.87 -11.16
CA ILE A 147 3.25 14.72 -10.25
C ILE A 147 4.64 14.07 -10.40
N GLY A 148 5.13 13.90 -11.62
CA GLY A 148 6.46 13.34 -11.89
C GLY A 148 7.60 14.16 -11.25
N LEU A 149 7.54 15.49 -11.36
CA LEU A 149 8.50 16.38 -10.72
C LEU A 149 8.45 16.29 -9.20
N PHE A 150 7.23 16.27 -8.63
CA PHE A 150 7.06 16.10 -7.18
C PHE A 150 7.54 14.72 -6.70
N ALA A 151 7.30 13.67 -7.45
CA ALA A 151 7.77 12.32 -7.12
C ALA A 151 9.29 12.24 -7.11
N GLU A 152 9.97 12.87 -8.07
CA GLU A 152 11.44 12.95 -8.10
C GLU A 152 11.99 13.74 -6.91
N LEU A 153 11.39 14.89 -6.61
CA LEU A 153 11.77 15.71 -5.46
C LEU A 153 11.61 14.95 -4.15
N TYR A 154 10.46 14.27 -3.98
CA TYR A 154 10.16 13.45 -2.81
C TYR A 154 11.16 12.29 -2.67
N SER A 155 11.48 11.61 -3.75
CA SER A 155 12.46 10.53 -3.77
C SER A 155 13.85 11.00 -3.30
N LYS A 156 14.32 12.14 -3.82
CA LYS A 156 15.57 12.76 -3.39
C LYS A 156 15.54 13.16 -1.91
N TYR A 157 14.41 13.71 -1.46
CA TYR A 157 14.20 14.06 -0.05
C TYR A 157 14.30 12.83 0.86
N VAL A 158 13.63 11.72 0.51
CA VAL A 158 13.66 10.48 1.29
C VAL A 158 15.08 9.92 1.37
N LEU A 159 15.81 9.89 0.26
CA LEU A 159 17.20 9.43 0.23
C LEU A 159 18.11 10.31 1.10
N ALA A 160 17.97 11.63 1.00
CA ALA A 160 18.72 12.58 1.83
C ALA A 160 18.43 12.38 3.32
N MET A 161 17.18 12.16 3.71
CA MET A 161 16.78 11.88 5.08
C MET A 161 17.32 10.54 5.59
N GLN A 162 17.35 9.51 4.75
CA GLN A 162 17.98 8.23 5.09
C GLN A 162 19.49 8.39 5.36
N ASP A 163 20.18 9.14 4.51
CA ASP A 163 21.62 9.36 4.67
C ASP A 163 21.93 10.24 5.88
N LEU A 164 21.13 11.25 6.13
CA LEU A 164 21.20 12.05 7.37
C LEU A 164 21.00 11.17 8.60
N GLY A 165 19.97 10.29 8.56
CA GLY A 165 19.71 9.33 9.62
C GLY A 165 20.85 8.35 9.88
N LYS A 166 21.55 7.90 8.82
CA LYS A 166 22.76 7.06 8.96
C LYS A 166 23.93 7.81 9.58
N ARG A 167 24.13 9.10 9.23
CA ARG A 167 25.23 9.93 9.76
C ARG A 167 25.05 10.27 11.25
N TRP A 168 23.85 10.68 11.65
CA TRP A 168 23.60 11.20 12.99
C TRP A 168 23.39 10.13 14.05
N TYR A 169 22.91 8.92 13.68
CA TYR A 169 22.47 7.91 14.64
C TYR A 169 23.05 6.51 14.37
N LYS A 170 24.34 6.45 14.04
CA LYS A 170 25.02 5.22 13.62
C LYS A 170 24.82 4.02 14.56
N ASN A 171 24.54 4.24 15.87
CA ASN A 171 24.40 3.17 16.86
C ASN A 171 23.24 3.35 17.86
N LYS A 172 22.32 4.33 17.65
CA LYS A 172 21.25 4.62 18.61
C LYS A 172 19.87 4.49 17.99
N PHE A 173 19.54 3.28 17.53
CA PHE A 173 18.26 2.98 16.87
C PHE A 173 17.04 3.36 17.74
N VAL A 174 17.08 3.00 19.04
CA VAL A 174 15.98 3.29 19.97
C VAL A 174 15.76 4.79 20.14
N LEU A 175 16.84 5.56 20.29
CA LEU A 175 16.75 7.03 20.43
C LEU A 175 16.17 7.68 19.15
N LYS A 176 16.57 7.19 17.98
CA LYS A 176 16.02 7.67 16.70
C LYS A 176 14.50 7.42 16.61
N MET A 177 14.06 6.22 16.94
CA MET A 177 12.63 5.88 16.93
C MET A 177 11.83 6.68 17.96
N SER A 178 12.39 6.90 19.15
CA SER A 178 11.75 7.72 20.18
C SER A 178 11.60 9.18 19.75
N ILE A 179 12.62 9.78 19.15
CA ILE A 179 12.55 11.17 18.64
C ILE A 179 11.51 11.27 17.50
N CYS A 180 11.53 10.34 16.54
CA CYS A 180 10.52 10.32 15.46
C CYS A 180 9.10 10.15 16.03
N GLY A 181 8.92 9.26 17.01
CA GLY A 181 7.62 9.06 17.66
C GLY A 181 7.14 10.31 18.40
N LEU A 182 8.03 10.99 19.14
CA LEU A 182 7.70 12.24 19.83
C LEU A 182 7.33 13.36 18.85
N LEU A 183 8.08 13.52 17.76
CA LEU A 183 7.79 14.51 16.72
C LEU A 183 6.44 14.22 16.05
N LEU A 184 6.17 12.98 15.66
CA LEU A 184 4.88 12.59 15.09
C LEU A 184 3.74 12.79 16.07
N GLY A 185 3.89 12.36 17.32
CA GLY A 185 2.90 12.55 18.37
C GLY A 185 2.60 14.04 18.63
N SER A 186 3.62 14.89 18.61
CA SER A 186 3.46 16.34 18.71
C SER A 186 2.68 16.92 17.54
N ILE A 187 3.05 16.53 16.30
CA ILE A 187 2.33 16.96 15.10
C ILE A 187 0.87 16.52 15.17
N TYR A 188 0.61 15.25 15.51
CA TYR A 188 -0.75 14.74 15.68
C TYR A 188 -1.54 15.45 16.79
N SER A 189 -0.88 15.88 17.86
CA SER A 189 -1.52 16.62 18.96
C SER A 189 -1.91 18.04 18.55
N PHE A 190 -1.15 18.68 17.67
CA PHE A 190 -1.41 20.06 17.23
C PHE A 190 -2.32 20.17 15.99
N LEU A 191 -2.48 19.09 15.20
CA LEU A 191 -3.27 19.07 13.97
C LEU A 191 -4.79 18.83 14.11
N PRO A 192 -5.36 18.27 15.20
CA PRO A 192 -6.77 17.87 15.25
C PRO A 192 -7.77 18.99 14.96
N SER A 193 -7.43 20.24 15.35
CA SER A 193 -8.31 21.39 15.15
C SER A 193 -8.51 21.77 13.67
N SER A 194 -7.53 21.46 12.80
CA SER A 194 -7.62 21.81 11.38
C SER A 194 -8.40 20.75 10.58
N PHE A 195 -8.40 19.49 11.03
CA PHE A 195 -9.16 18.41 10.36
C PHE A 195 -10.63 18.37 10.77
N HIS A 196 -10.97 18.81 11.98
CA HIS A 196 -12.38 18.92 12.41
C HIS A 196 -13.15 19.93 11.53
N ASN A 197 -12.50 20.98 11.09
CA ASN A 197 -13.08 21.95 10.15
C ASN A 197 -13.28 21.41 8.73
N LEU A 198 -12.56 20.36 8.33
CA LEU A 198 -12.76 19.70 7.02
C LEU A 198 -14.04 18.88 6.97
N ASP A 199 -14.40 18.21 8.06
CA ASP A 199 -15.67 17.47 8.18
C ASP A 199 -16.87 18.42 8.18
N GLU A 200 -16.77 19.59 8.82
CA GLU A 200 -17.78 20.64 8.74
C GLU A 200 -17.90 21.24 7.34
N LEU A 201 -16.77 21.49 6.67
CA LEU A 201 -16.76 21.96 5.29
C LEU A 201 -17.39 20.95 4.33
N GLN A 202 -17.13 19.65 4.49
CA GLN A 202 -17.76 18.60 3.70
C GLN A 202 -19.27 18.54 3.94
N LYS A 203 -19.75 18.70 5.18
CA LYS A 203 -21.18 18.77 5.49
C LYS A 203 -21.84 19.99 4.84
N ILE A 204 -21.22 21.15 4.90
CA ILE A 204 -21.73 22.39 4.28
C ILE A 204 -21.80 22.26 2.75
N ILE A 205 -20.79 21.63 2.12
CA ILE A 205 -20.76 21.38 0.69
C ILE A 205 -21.84 20.36 0.29
N ALA A 206 -22.06 19.34 1.10
CA ALA A 206 -23.10 18.33 0.86
C ALA A 206 -24.52 18.93 0.97
N GLU A 207 -24.79 19.76 1.98
CA GLU A 207 -26.07 20.47 2.12
C GLU A 207 -26.36 21.43 0.97
N LYS A 208 -25.34 22.11 0.46
CA LYS A 208 -25.48 23.06 -0.65
C LYS A 208 -25.73 22.39 -2.00
N ASN A 209 -25.37 21.14 -2.16
CA ASN A 209 -25.63 20.35 -3.36
C ASN A 209 -27.00 19.64 -3.35
N THR A 210 -27.73 19.69 -2.23
CA THR A 210 -29.08 19.08 -2.07
C THR A 210 -30.20 20.12 -2.06
N SER A 211 -29.89 21.41 -2.11
CA SER A 211 -30.83 22.55 -2.27
C SER A 211 -30.81 23.08 -3.70
#